data_b886e16894e3088adf37f7de4fe704b4
#
_entry.id   b886e16894e3088adf37f7de4fe704b4
#
_cell.length_a   1.000
_cell.length_b   1.000
_cell.length_c   1.000
_cell.angle_alpha   90.00
_cell.angle_beta   90.00
_cell.angle_gamma   90.00
#
_symmetry.space_group_name_H-M   'P 1'
#
loop_
_entity.id
_entity.type
_entity.pdbx_description
1 polymer ?
#
loop_
_entity_poly.entity_id
_entity_poly.type
_entity_poly.pdbx_seq_one_letter_code
_entity_poly.pdbx_strand_id
1 'polypeptide(L)'
;LVTAHEDRLLPTIRSRCQRVSFGPLDADAMAAWWARGGLDVPSGDREFVQSFAEGSPGMATLAVRHGIAAWHAELSPLLDGLGSGDWQPGLADRMAELADALAASIVDEDEHASKEAANRLAVRLMVRLLGLRVRRGLHAASGDPVALARWLSLSEALAEFEQHVRANLNLKHAFANLVAQWAERSAVPAVGSARGR
;
A
#
# COMPACT_ATOMS: atom_id res chain seq x y z
N LEU A 1 -23.18 -15.21 6.82
CA LEU A 1 -22.95 -14.00 6.05
C LEU A 1 -21.58 -13.44 6.44
N VAL A 2 -20.73 -13.10 5.46
CA VAL A 2 -19.43 -12.45 5.68
C VAL A 2 -19.47 -11.09 4.99
N THR A 3 -19.09 -10.04 5.71
CA THR A 3 -19.06 -8.66 5.17
C THR A 3 -17.97 -7.85 5.84
N ALA A 4 -17.35 -6.94 5.09
CA ALA A 4 -16.48 -5.89 5.62
C ALA A 4 -17.26 -4.59 5.95
N HIS A 5 -18.55 -4.52 5.60
CA HIS A 5 -19.39 -3.34 5.73
C HIS A 5 -20.71 -3.69 6.40
N GLU A 6 -20.68 -3.85 7.70
CA GLU A 6 -21.86 -4.16 8.50
C GLU A 6 -22.95 -3.07 8.42
N ASP A 7 -22.52 -1.83 8.32
CA ASP A 7 -23.37 -0.64 8.18
C ASP A 7 -24.24 -0.66 6.92
N ARG A 8 -23.78 -1.34 5.86
CA ARG A 8 -24.51 -1.50 4.59
C ARG A 8 -25.54 -2.63 4.59
N LEU A 9 -25.59 -3.44 5.64
CA LEU A 9 -26.58 -4.49 5.77
C LEU A 9 -27.93 -3.91 6.21
N LEU A 10 -29.01 -4.47 5.65
CA LEU A 10 -30.36 -4.12 6.07
C LEU A 10 -30.53 -4.35 7.59
N PRO A 11 -31.21 -3.45 8.31
CA PRO A 11 -31.45 -3.59 9.75
C PRO A 11 -32.13 -4.92 10.11
N THR A 12 -33.01 -5.41 9.25
CA THR A 12 -33.69 -6.70 9.39
C THR A 12 -32.75 -7.91 9.33
N ILE A 13 -31.63 -7.81 8.63
CA ILE A 13 -30.58 -8.84 8.60
C ILE A 13 -29.73 -8.74 9.86
N ARG A 14 -29.28 -7.54 10.21
CA ARG A 14 -28.44 -7.32 11.39
C ARG A 14 -29.11 -7.77 12.68
N SER A 15 -30.40 -7.49 12.84
CA SER A 15 -31.15 -7.88 14.04
C SER A 15 -31.34 -9.39 14.24
N ARG A 16 -31.13 -10.18 13.17
CA ARG A 16 -31.28 -11.65 13.19
C ARG A 16 -29.96 -12.41 13.18
N CYS A 17 -28.84 -11.71 13.16
CA CYS A 17 -27.50 -12.30 13.09
C CYS A 17 -26.73 -12.02 14.38
N GLN A 18 -26.04 -13.03 14.88
CA GLN A 18 -25.01 -12.82 15.89
C GLN A 18 -23.74 -12.30 15.18
N ARG A 19 -23.19 -11.23 15.71
CA ARG A 19 -21.98 -10.62 15.18
C ARG A 19 -20.74 -11.33 15.72
N VAL A 20 -19.84 -11.75 14.81
CA VAL A 20 -18.50 -12.24 15.13
C VAL A 20 -17.51 -11.37 14.36
N SER A 21 -16.63 -10.70 15.07
CA SER A 21 -15.60 -9.84 14.46
C SER A 21 -14.31 -10.63 14.28
N PHE A 22 -13.74 -10.56 13.08
CA PHE A 22 -12.43 -11.12 12.76
C PHE A 22 -11.43 -9.97 12.58
N GLY A 23 -10.46 -9.89 13.48
CA GLY A 23 -9.35 -8.94 13.38
C GLY A 23 -8.15 -9.56 12.67
N PRO A 24 -7.07 -8.76 12.46
CA PRO A 24 -5.77 -9.28 12.04
C PRO A 24 -5.27 -10.34 13.04
N LEU A 25 -4.58 -11.35 12.53
CA LEU A 25 -3.88 -12.31 13.36
C LEU A 25 -2.71 -11.62 14.07
N ASP A 26 -2.49 -11.95 15.32
CA ASP A 26 -1.26 -11.56 16.03
C ASP A 26 -0.02 -12.31 15.49
N ALA A 27 1.15 -11.99 16.03
CA ALA A 27 2.40 -12.56 15.57
C ALA A 27 2.46 -14.09 15.72
N ASP A 28 1.93 -14.61 16.83
CA ASP A 28 1.95 -16.05 17.13
C ASP A 28 0.98 -16.81 16.23
N ALA A 29 -0.22 -16.27 16.04
CA ALA A 29 -1.20 -16.85 15.14
C ALA A 29 -0.74 -16.81 13.68
N MET A 30 -0.07 -15.73 13.24
CA MET A 30 0.56 -15.67 11.92
C MET A 30 1.70 -16.68 11.78
N ALA A 31 2.55 -16.82 12.79
CA ALA A 31 3.62 -17.82 12.78
C ALA A 31 3.05 -19.25 12.69
N ALA A 32 2.00 -19.54 13.46
CA ALA A 32 1.30 -20.83 13.40
C ALA A 32 0.64 -21.07 12.03
N TRP A 33 0.10 -20.03 11.39
CA TRP A 33 -0.44 -20.12 10.04
C TRP A 33 0.66 -20.44 9.01
N TRP A 34 1.81 -19.75 9.09
CA TRP A 34 2.96 -20.03 8.24
C TRP A 34 3.45 -21.48 8.38
N ALA A 35 3.51 -21.99 9.62
CA ALA A 35 4.01 -23.33 9.92
C ALA A 35 3.09 -24.46 9.40
N ARG A 36 1.79 -24.18 9.22
CA ARG A 36 0.80 -25.20 8.77
C ARG A 36 0.77 -25.43 7.25
N GLY A 37 1.77 -25.01 6.53
CA GLY A 37 1.84 -25.28 5.12
C GLY A 37 1.33 -24.15 4.25
N GLY A 38 1.53 -22.97 4.75
CA GLY A 38 1.17 -21.78 4.04
C GLY A 38 1.87 -21.63 2.71
N LEU A 39 2.66 -20.63 2.60
CA LEU A 39 3.25 -20.18 1.36
C LEU A 39 4.72 -20.53 1.33
N ASP A 40 5.19 -21.00 0.20
CA ASP A 40 6.61 -21.02 -0.11
C ASP A 40 7.06 -19.59 -0.40
N VAL A 41 7.80 -19.01 0.54
CA VAL A 41 8.30 -17.63 0.46
C VAL A 41 9.81 -17.69 0.47
N PRO A 42 10.48 -17.11 -0.53
CA PRO A 42 11.93 -16.97 -0.52
C PRO A 42 12.38 -16.35 0.83
N SER A 43 13.44 -16.88 1.40
CA SER A 43 13.90 -16.47 2.74
C SER A 43 14.17 -14.98 2.86
N GLY A 44 14.62 -14.34 1.77
CA GLY A 44 14.85 -12.90 1.70
C GLY A 44 13.57 -12.05 1.70
N ASP A 45 12.43 -12.61 1.30
CA ASP A 45 11.18 -11.86 1.15
C ASP A 45 10.26 -11.99 2.37
N ARG A 46 10.55 -12.92 3.28
CA ARG A 46 9.66 -13.26 4.39
C ARG A 46 9.35 -12.07 5.29
N GLU A 47 10.34 -11.31 5.66
CA GLU A 47 10.17 -10.11 6.52
C GLU A 47 9.29 -9.07 5.84
N PHE A 48 9.53 -8.83 4.55
CA PHE A 48 8.70 -7.92 3.75
C PHE A 48 7.26 -8.41 3.68
N VAL A 49 7.03 -9.67 3.30
CA VAL A 49 5.68 -10.24 3.17
C VAL A 49 4.93 -10.20 4.49
N GLN A 50 5.60 -10.49 5.61
CA GLN A 50 5.00 -10.40 6.94
C GLN A 50 4.59 -8.98 7.29
N SER A 51 5.46 -8.00 7.03
CA SER A 51 5.18 -6.58 7.25
C SER A 51 4.06 -6.08 6.34
N PHE A 52 4.04 -6.51 5.08
CA PHE A 52 3.02 -6.15 4.10
C PHE A 52 1.65 -6.75 4.44
N ALA A 53 1.63 -7.97 4.97
CA ALA A 53 0.41 -8.70 5.30
C ALA A 53 -0.34 -8.14 6.53
N GLU A 54 0.38 -7.60 7.51
CA GLU A 54 -0.19 -7.00 8.74
C GLU A 54 -1.22 -7.90 9.43
N GLY A 55 -0.86 -9.16 9.64
CA GLY A 55 -1.75 -10.12 10.29
C GLY A 55 -2.86 -10.66 9.37
N SER A 56 -2.80 -10.41 8.07
CA SER A 56 -3.75 -10.96 7.10
C SER A 56 -3.14 -12.08 6.26
N PRO A 57 -3.52 -13.36 6.48
CA PRO A 57 -3.07 -14.47 5.64
C PRO A 57 -3.38 -14.26 4.15
N GLY A 58 -4.56 -13.72 3.84
CA GLY A 58 -4.96 -13.42 2.47
C GLY A 58 -4.05 -12.39 1.79
N MET A 59 -3.62 -11.35 2.53
CA MET A 59 -2.68 -10.37 1.99
C MET A 59 -1.28 -10.95 1.82
N ALA A 60 -0.84 -11.83 2.72
CA ALA A 60 0.41 -12.57 2.55
C ALA A 60 0.38 -13.40 1.27
N THR A 61 -0.71 -14.15 1.05
CA THR A 61 -0.92 -14.96 -0.16
C THR A 61 -0.88 -14.09 -1.43
N LEU A 62 -1.57 -12.94 -1.43
CA LEU A 62 -1.56 -12.02 -2.57
C LEU A 62 -0.15 -11.45 -2.82
N ALA A 63 0.58 -11.08 -1.77
CA ALA A 63 1.93 -10.54 -1.89
C ALA A 63 2.88 -11.54 -2.55
N VAL A 64 2.82 -12.81 -2.16
CA VAL A 64 3.65 -13.88 -2.73
C VAL A 64 3.22 -14.21 -4.14
N ARG A 65 1.91 -14.48 -4.35
CA ARG A 65 1.37 -14.85 -5.66
C ARG A 65 1.68 -13.83 -6.74
N HIS A 66 1.64 -12.55 -6.40
CA HIS A 66 1.81 -11.46 -7.35
C HIS A 66 3.19 -10.79 -7.28
N GLY A 67 4.15 -11.37 -6.57
CA GLY A 67 5.53 -10.88 -6.56
C GLY A 67 5.71 -9.47 -6.01
N ILE A 68 4.91 -9.04 -5.02
CA ILE A 68 4.95 -7.67 -4.50
C ILE A 68 6.29 -7.33 -3.82
N ALA A 69 7.05 -8.34 -3.39
CA ALA A 69 8.41 -8.15 -2.89
C ALA A 69 9.34 -7.57 -3.97
N ALA A 70 9.18 -7.99 -5.24
CA ALA A 70 9.93 -7.43 -6.36
C ALA A 70 9.57 -5.95 -6.59
N TRP A 71 8.30 -5.57 -6.48
CA TRP A 71 7.90 -4.15 -6.52
C TRP A 71 8.58 -3.35 -5.40
N HIS A 72 8.62 -3.92 -4.20
CA HIS A 72 9.29 -3.28 -3.08
C HIS A 72 10.78 -3.07 -3.34
N ALA A 73 11.48 -4.10 -3.79
CA ALA A 73 12.90 -4.04 -4.08
C ALA A 73 13.23 -3.01 -5.18
N GLU A 74 12.39 -2.92 -6.20
CA GLU A 74 12.56 -1.99 -7.32
C GLU A 74 12.21 -0.54 -6.95
N LEU A 75 11.08 -0.32 -6.30
CA LEU A 75 10.57 1.03 -6.03
C LEU A 75 11.20 1.69 -4.81
N SER A 76 11.69 0.92 -3.82
CA SER A 76 12.23 1.50 -2.59
C SER A 76 13.40 2.46 -2.82
N PRO A 77 14.45 2.14 -3.59
CA PRO A 77 15.56 3.05 -3.82
C PRO A 77 15.13 4.32 -4.57
N LEU A 78 14.16 4.21 -5.50
CA LEU A 78 13.62 5.36 -6.22
C LEU A 78 12.83 6.29 -5.29
N LEU A 79 12.02 5.72 -4.41
CA LEU A 79 11.28 6.47 -3.41
C LEU A 79 12.20 7.07 -2.33
N ASP A 80 13.32 6.42 -2.01
CA ASP A 80 14.34 6.96 -1.12
C ASP A 80 15.03 8.19 -1.74
N GLY A 81 15.43 8.08 -3.02
CA GLY A 81 15.98 9.20 -3.78
C GLY A 81 15.01 10.37 -3.82
N LEU A 82 13.75 10.12 -4.17
CA LEU A 82 12.72 11.15 -4.17
C LEU A 82 12.54 11.81 -2.80
N GLY A 83 12.59 11.02 -1.73
CA GLY A 83 12.54 11.51 -0.35
C GLY A 83 13.75 12.33 0.08
N SER A 84 14.90 12.15 -0.60
CA SER A 84 16.15 12.90 -0.39
C SER A 84 16.27 14.15 -1.28
N GLY A 85 15.26 14.40 -2.12
CA GLY A 85 15.23 15.54 -3.06
C GLY A 85 15.75 15.22 -4.45
N ASP A 86 16.14 13.98 -4.72
CA ASP A 86 16.57 13.54 -6.04
C ASP A 86 15.34 13.23 -6.91
N TRP A 87 15.10 14.05 -7.93
CA TRP A 87 13.99 13.81 -8.84
C TRP A 87 14.18 12.47 -9.58
N GLN A 88 13.13 11.63 -9.56
CA GLN A 88 13.15 10.31 -10.16
C GLN A 88 12.27 10.27 -11.44
N PRO A 89 12.83 10.62 -12.61
CA PRO A 89 12.09 10.58 -13.87
C PRO A 89 11.66 9.14 -14.18
N GLY A 90 10.42 8.97 -14.61
CA GLY A 90 9.87 7.66 -14.95
C GLY A 90 9.32 6.86 -13.78
N LEU A 91 9.46 7.27 -12.50
CA LEU A 91 8.90 6.54 -11.35
C LEU A 91 7.39 6.35 -11.47
N ALA A 92 6.66 7.40 -11.84
CA ALA A 92 5.22 7.34 -12.01
C ALA A 92 4.80 6.38 -13.14
N ASP A 93 5.51 6.43 -14.28
CA ASP A 93 5.29 5.51 -15.39
C ASP A 93 5.56 4.08 -14.96
N ARG A 94 6.65 3.84 -14.24
CA ARG A 94 7.00 2.52 -13.75
C ARG A 94 5.97 1.94 -12.78
N MET A 95 5.45 2.75 -11.87
CA MET A 95 4.36 2.33 -10.97
C MET A 95 3.09 1.96 -11.75
N ALA A 96 2.75 2.72 -12.78
CA ALA A 96 1.63 2.41 -13.65
C ALA A 96 1.85 1.10 -14.43
N GLU A 97 3.04 0.92 -15.02
CA GLU A 97 3.41 -0.29 -15.75
C GLU A 97 3.32 -1.55 -14.87
N LEU A 98 3.83 -1.49 -13.64
CA LEU A 98 3.74 -2.60 -12.69
C LEU A 98 2.29 -2.96 -12.35
N ALA A 99 1.46 -1.94 -12.14
CA ALA A 99 0.03 -2.15 -11.87
C ALA A 99 -0.71 -2.73 -13.10
N ASP A 100 -0.46 -2.20 -14.29
CA ASP A 100 -1.06 -2.67 -15.54
C ASP A 100 -0.62 -4.10 -15.89
N ALA A 101 0.67 -4.42 -15.71
CA ALA A 101 1.20 -5.76 -15.95
C ALA A 101 0.56 -6.79 -15.02
N LEU A 102 0.39 -6.46 -13.74
CA LEU A 102 -0.30 -7.33 -12.80
C LEU A 102 -1.78 -7.52 -13.19
N ALA A 103 -2.46 -6.45 -13.55
CA ALA A 103 -3.87 -6.55 -13.96
C ALA A 103 -4.03 -7.41 -15.23
N ALA A 104 -3.11 -7.30 -16.18
CA ALA A 104 -3.07 -8.14 -17.38
C ALA A 104 -2.86 -9.61 -17.01
N SER A 105 -1.88 -9.92 -16.16
CA SER A 105 -1.60 -11.31 -15.75
C SER A 105 -2.80 -11.96 -15.05
N ILE A 106 -3.54 -11.22 -14.22
CA ILE A 106 -4.75 -11.74 -13.57
C ILE A 106 -5.84 -12.11 -14.58
N VAL A 107 -6.00 -11.30 -15.62
CA VAL A 107 -6.99 -11.55 -16.68
C VAL A 107 -6.55 -12.72 -17.57
N ASP A 108 -5.26 -12.85 -17.84
CA ASP A 108 -4.72 -13.96 -18.63
C ASP A 108 -4.82 -15.31 -17.91
N GLU A 109 -4.69 -15.32 -16.57
CA GLU A 109 -4.81 -16.51 -15.74
C GLU A 109 -6.28 -17.00 -15.57
N ASP A 110 -7.26 -16.10 -15.67
CA ASP A 110 -8.68 -16.39 -15.48
C ASP A 110 -9.53 -15.62 -16.49
N GLU A 111 -10.02 -16.34 -17.52
CA GLU A 111 -10.89 -15.79 -18.57
C GLU A 111 -12.19 -15.13 -18.04
N HIS A 112 -12.59 -15.47 -16.81
CA HIS A 112 -13.75 -14.87 -16.16
C HIS A 112 -13.40 -13.68 -15.26
N ALA A 113 -12.11 -13.36 -15.11
CA ALA A 113 -11.67 -12.22 -14.31
C ALA A 113 -12.13 -10.90 -14.96
N SER A 114 -12.78 -10.07 -14.16
CA SER A 114 -13.10 -8.71 -14.59
C SER A 114 -11.83 -7.86 -14.65
N LYS A 115 -11.54 -7.31 -15.84
CA LYS A 115 -10.41 -6.36 -16.01
C LYS A 115 -10.46 -5.22 -15.00
N GLU A 116 -11.67 -4.71 -14.72
CA GLU A 116 -11.85 -3.66 -13.74
C GLU A 116 -11.51 -4.13 -12.30
N ALA A 117 -11.85 -5.37 -11.95
CA ALA A 117 -11.50 -5.95 -10.64
C ALA A 117 -9.99 -6.18 -10.53
N ALA A 118 -9.35 -6.65 -11.60
CA ALA A 118 -7.89 -6.84 -11.68
C ALA A 118 -7.16 -5.50 -11.52
N ASN A 119 -7.57 -4.46 -12.24
CA ASN A 119 -7.01 -3.11 -12.10
C ASN A 119 -7.17 -2.58 -10.65
N ARG A 120 -8.36 -2.73 -10.06
CA ARG A 120 -8.59 -2.32 -8.67
C ARG A 120 -7.70 -3.08 -7.68
N LEU A 121 -7.46 -4.36 -7.92
CA LEU A 121 -6.56 -5.15 -7.07
C LEU A 121 -5.12 -4.66 -7.19
N ALA A 122 -4.61 -4.48 -8.41
CA ALA A 122 -3.25 -4.01 -8.67
C ALA A 122 -2.98 -2.65 -8.00
N VAL A 123 -3.88 -1.69 -8.19
CA VAL A 123 -3.79 -0.38 -7.55
C VAL A 123 -3.83 -0.49 -6.03
N ARG A 124 -4.71 -1.32 -5.47
CA ARG A 124 -4.80 -1.52 -4.02
C ARG A 124 -3.51 -2.09 -3.43
N LEU A 125 -2.85 -3.01 -4.13
CA LEU A 125 -1.57 -3.56 -3.71
C LEU A 125 -0.46 -2.51 -3.76
N MET A 126 -0.45 -1.65 -4.79
CA MET A 126 0.48 -0.52 -4.88
C MET A 126 0.27 0.49 -3.75
N VAL A 127 -0.97 0.91 -3.50
CA VAL A 127 -1.32 1.81 -2.40
C VAL A 127 -0.89 1.23 -1.04
N ARG A 128 -1.12 -0.09 -0.85
CA ARG A 128 -0.69 -0.76 0.38
C ARG A 128 0.83 -0.76 0.53
N LEU A 129 1.57 -0.96 -0.56
CA LEU A 129 3.03 -0.90 -0.55
C LEU A 129 3.53 0.49 -0.13
N LEU A 130 2.97 1.55 -0.72
CA LEU A 130 3.29 2.93 -0.36
C LEU A 130 2.85 3.27 1.07
N GLY A 131 1.68 2.79 1.50
CA GLY A 131 1.18 2.93 2.87
C GLY A 131 2.09 2.28 3.91
N LEU A 132 2.66 1.10 3.61
CA LEU A 132 3.66 0.45 4.46
C LEU A 132 4.91 1.34 4.62
N ARG A 133 5.37 1.97 3.53
CA ARG A 133 6.50 2.89 3.57
C ARG A 133 6.20 4.12 4.42
N VAL A 134 5.05 4.77 4.21
CA VAL A 134 4.63 5.94 5.00
C VAL A 134 4.58 5.59 6.49
N ARG A 135 4.00 4.46 6.83
CA ARG A 135 3.88 3.99 8.22
C ARG A 135 5.23 3.73 8.88
N ARG A 136 6.16 3.08 8.16
CA ARG A 136 7.54 2.90 8.64
C ARG A 136 8.24 4.25 8.87
N GLY A 137 8.02 5.20 7.97
CA GLY A 137 8.54 6.55 8.09
C GLY A 137 7.97 7.30 9.30
N LEU A 138 6.65 7.20 9.54
CA LEU A 138 6.01 7.77 10.73
C LEU A 138 6.58 7.20 12.03
N HIS A 139 6.79 5.88 12.09
CA HIS A 139 7.40 5.24 13.26
C HIS A 139 8.86 5.69 13.47
N ALA A 140 9.64 5.76 12.39
CA ALA A 140 11.03 6.20 12.46
C ALA A 140 11.16 7.70 12.83
N ALA A 141 10.17 8.51 12.49
CA ALA A 141 10.12 9.94 12.79
C ALA A 141 9.66 10.23 14.25
N SER A 142 9.47 9.21 15.07
CA SER A 142 9.10 9.39 16.49
C SER A 142 10.17 10.22 17.23
N GLY A 143 9.76 11.40 17.71
CA GLY A 143 10.68 12.35 18.38
C GLY A 143 11.23 13.46 17.45
N ASP A 144 11.00 13.42 16.16
CA ASP A 144 11.32 14.49 15.21
C ASP A 144 10.03 15.10 14.62
N PRO A 145 9.58 16.27 15.13
CA PRO A 145 8.34 16.90 14.68
C PRO A 145 8.34 17.26 13.19
N VAL A 146 9.52 17.60 12.62
CA VAL A 146 9.63 17.98 11.21
C VAL A 146 9.50 16.76 10.32
N ALA A 147 10.23 15.68 10.64
CA ALA A 147 10.08 14.42 9.92
C ALA A 147 8.67 13.85 10.06
N LEU A 148 8.07 13.95 11.25
CA LEU A 148 6.69 13.51 11.49
C LEU A 148 5.70 14.28 10.62
N ALA A 149 5.78 15.62 10.57
CA ALA A 149 4.91 16.45 9.76
C ALA A 149 5.03 16.11 8.26
N ARG A 150 6.24 15.83 7.78
CA ARG A 150 6.49 15.39 6.41
C ARG A 150 5.78 14.06 6.11
N TRP A 151 5.95 13.05 6.96
CA TRP A 151 5.30 11.75 6.75
C TRP A 151 3.76 11.81 6.85
N LEU A 152 3.23 12.67 7.72
CA LEU A 152 1.79 12.94 7.77
C LEU A 152 1.28 13.56 6.46
N SER A 153 2.00 14.54 5.93
CA SER A 153 1.66 15.15 4.63
C SER A 153 1.72 14.14 3.47
N LEU A 154 2.68 13.20 3.47
CA LEU A 154 2.72 12.11 2.50
C LEU A 154 1.56 11.12 2.66
N SER A 155 1.10 10.89 3.89
CA SER A 155 -0.12 10.11 4.15
C SER A 155 -1.36 10.75 3.55
N GLU A 156 -1.47 12.08 3.62
CA GLU A 156 -2.55 12.85 2.99
C GLU A 156 -2.51 12.73 1.47
N ALA A 157 -1.31 12.86 0.84
CA ALA A 157 -1.15 12.68 -0.60
C ALA A 157 -1.60 11.29 -1.06
N LEU A 158 -1.29 10.26 -0.28
CA LEU A 158 -1.71 8.89 -0.58
C LEU A 158 -3.23 8.72 -0.47
N ALA A 159 -3.86 9.34 0.52
CA ALA A 159 -5.32 9.34 0.67
C ALA A 159 -6.03 10.08 -0.47
N GLU A 160 -5.48 11.22 -0.92
CA GLU A 160 -5.97 11.94 -2.10
C GLU A 160 -5.84 11.08 -3.36
N PHE A 161 -4.72 10.40 -3.55
CA PHE A 161 -4.52 9.47 -4.65
C PHE A 161 -5.59 8.37 -4.68
N GLU A 162 -5.88 7.74 -3.53
CA GLU A 162 -6.94 6.73 -3.43
C GLU A 162 -8.32 7.27 -3.85
N GLN A 163 -8.64 8.50 -3.48
CA GLN A 163 -9.90 9.14 -3.88
C GLN A 163 -9.94 9.37 -5.41
N HIS A 164 -8.85 9.86 -6.00
CA HIS A 164 -8.75 10.10 -7.43
C HIS A 164 -8.90 8.81 -8.25
N VAL A 165 -8.26 7.72 -7.82
CA VAL A 165 -8.38 6.43 -8.50
C VAL A 165 -9.80 5.88 -8.41
N ARG A 166 -10.50 6.06 -7.29
CA ARG A 166 -11.92 5.66 -7.14
C ARG A 166 -12.85 6.45 -8.07
N ALA A 167 -12.47 7.67 -8.46
CA ALA A 167 -13.23 8.51 -9.38
C ALA A 167 -12.98 8.21 -10.87
N ASN A 168 -12.33 7.08 -11.21
CA ASN A 168 -12.04 6.64 -12.59
C ASN A 168 -11.10 7.58 -13.38
N LEU A 169 -10.16 8.24 -12.71
CA LEU A 169 -9.12 9.01 -13.40
C LEU A 169 -8.10 8.08 -14.08
N ASN A 170 -7.45 8.61 -15.11
CA ASN A 170 -6.35 7.92 -15.77
C ASN A 170 -5.25 7.58 -14.76
N LEU A 171 -4.96 6.29 -14.60
CA LEU A 171 -4.03 5.77 -13.58
C LEU A 171 -2.63 6.37 -13.71
N LYS A 172 -2.12 6.52 -14.94
CA LYS A 172 -0.82 7.12 -15.21
C LYS A 172 -0.75 8.58 -14.71
N HIS A 173 -1.79 9.37 -14.98
CA HIS A 173 -1.86 10.75 -14.48
C HIS A 173 -2.00 10.79 -12.95
N ALA A 174 -2.75 9.85 -12.36
CA ALA A 174 -2.87 9.77 -10.92
C ALA A 174 -1.53 9.47 -10.25
N PHE A 175 -0.74 8.53 -10.78
CA PHE A 175 0.61 8.26 -10.28
C PHE A 175 1.57 9.44 -10.51
N ALA A 176 1.49 10.11 -11.67
CA ALA A 176 2.31 11.29 -11.92
C ALA A 176 2.05 12.40 -10.90
N ASN A 177 0.78 12.64 -10.58
CA ASN A 177 0.40 13.61 -9.54
C ASN A 177 0.88 13.17 -8.14
N LEU A 178 0.73 11.89 -7.79
CA LEU A 178 1.22 11.36 -6.51
C LEU A 178 2.73 11.54 -6.36
N VAL A 179 3.51 11.19 -7.40
CA VAL A 179 4.98 11.32 -7.39
C VAL A 179 5.40 12.78 -7.29
N ALA A 180 4.72 13.69 -8.01
CA ALA A 180 4.98 15.13 -7.92
C ALA A 180 4.71 15.67 -6.51
N GLN A 181 3.55 15.34 -5.93
CA GLN A 181 3.23 15.72 -4.56
C GLN A 181 4.21 15.11 -3.54
N TRP A 182 4.64 13.86 -3.77
CA TRP A 182 5.63 13.21 -2.90
C TRP A 182 6.96 13.96 -2.91
N ALA A 183 7.46 14.33 -4.09
CA ALA A 183 8.67 15.11 -4.25
C ALA A 183 8.55 16.48 -3.55
N GLU A 184 7.47 17.21 -3.81
CA GLU A 184 7.22 18.53 -3.24
C GLU A 184 7.16 18.49 -1.70
N ARG A 185 6.39 17.55 -1.15
CA ARG A 185 6.21 17.38 0.31
C ARG A 185 7.47 16.85 0.99
N SER A 186 8.35 16.14 0.25
CA SER A 186 9.65 15.70 0.77
C SER A 186 10.68 16.82 0.79
N ALA A 187 10.60 17.79 -0.13
CA ALA A 187 11.53 18.90 -0.28
C ALA A 187 11.29 20.06 0.70
N VAL A 188 10.23 20.02 1.52
CA VAL A 188 9.92 21.13 2.46
C VAL A 188 11.08 21.29 3.45
N PRO A 189 11.83 22.41 3.40
CA PRO A 189 12.90 22.65 4.34
C PRO A 189 12.34 22.79 5.75
N ALA A 190 13.10 22.32 6.74
CA ALA A 190 12.80 22.51 8.14
C ALA A 190 12.56 24.01 8.40
N VAL A 191 11.30 24.40 8.63
CA VAL A 191 10.97 25.75 9.07
C VAL A 191 11.53 25.90 10.48
N GLY A 192 12.72 26.49 10.61
CA GLY A 192 13.25 26.74 11.95
C GLY A 192 14.74 27.03 12.10
N SER A 193 15.42 27.61 11.09
CA SER A 193 16.73 28.21 11.39
C SER A 193 16.79 29.70 11.01
N ALA A 194 15.79 30.44 11.40
CA ALA A 194 15.88 31.90 11.34
C ALA A 194 15.59 32.43 12.75
N ARG A 195 16.68 32.66 13.56
CA ARG A 195 17.03 33.97 14.11
C ARG A 195 17.82 33.87 15.39
N GLY A 196 19.10 34.01 15.28
CA GLY A 196 19.88 34.74 16.26
C GLY A 196 20.46 35.95 15.53
N ARG A 197 19.95 37.10 15.79
CA ARG A 197 20.64 38.40 15.82
C ARG A 197 20.09 39.18 16.99
#